data_8c2668fe448cb5a5dd9d3deee30199d1
#
_entry.id   8c2668fe448cb5a5dd9d3deee30199d1
#
_cell.length_a   1.000
_cell.length_b   1.000
_cell.length_c   1.000
_cell.angle_alpha   90.00
_cell.angle_beta   90.00
_cell.angle_gamma   90.00
#
_symmetry.space_group_name_H-M   'P 1'
#
loop_
_entity.id
_entity.type
_entity.pdbx_description
1 polymer ?
#
loop_
_entity_poly.entity_id
_entity_poly.type
_entity_poly.pdbx_seq_one_letter_code
_entity_poly.pdbx_strand_id
1 'polypeptide(L)'
;TFYGQLANGYLDTKLKFDVNRHPEKVDLNNINSEMLKVYRAIYLLDELKEFKIMKKFIWSVAKDDNTDERLRITKLAKNLNRDDFAVQAGKLVYYDTLLFTPESFPAVNRPEFGKIIFPPQPFIHSVIRQESQFDPSAGSYAGAKGLMQIMPYTGKKLSKGLNLKYTKSKLTSDPTYNVILGSAYLDQLLSIYDDSYILTLAAYNAGSSRVKRWIARYGDPRTNDIDPIDWIELIPFKETRNYVQRVMENIQVYEFIENNFEPNYFSLDNNLIRGKRNITRIIEPILKP
;
A
#
# COMPACT_ATOMS: atom_id res chain seq x y z
N THR A 1 -8.50 8.90 -5.84
CA THR A 1 -8.89 7.61 -6.50
C THR A 1 -8.01 7.37 -7.71
N PHE A 2 -7.84 6.10 -8.11
CA PHE A 2 -7.06 5.70 -9.29
C PHE A 2 -7.45 6.50 -10.55
N TYR A 3 -8.73 6.51 -10.90
CA TYR A 3 -9.21 7.29 -12.06
C TYR A 3 -9.08 8.80 -11.88
N GLY A 4 -9.19 9.31 -10.65
CA GLY A 4 -8.94 10.74 -10.38
C GLY A 4 -7.47 11.12 -10.60
N GLN A 5 -6.54 10.23 -10.26
CA GLN A 5 -5.12 10.43 -10.54
C GLN A 5 -4.82 10.36 -12.04
N LEU A 6 -5.44 9.41 -12.77
CA LEU A 6 -5.36 9.35 -14.23
C LEU A 6 -5.88 10.63 -14.89
N ALA A 7 -7.07 11.08 -14.50
CA ALA A 7 -7.66 12.31 -15.04
C ALA A 7 -6.74 13.53 -14.83
N ASN A 8 -6.10 13.63 -13.67
CA ASN A 8 -5.14 14.69 -13.40
C ASN A 8 -3.90 14.62 -14.32
N GLY A 9 -3.40 13.42 -14.63
CA GLY A 9 -2.32 13.23 -15.59
C GLY A 9 -2.70 13.70 -16.99
N TYR A 10 -3.88 13.30 -17.49
CA TYR A 10 -4.37 13.70 -18.80
C TYR A 10 -4.67 15.20 -18.92
N LEU A 11 -5.10 15.83 -17.84
CA LEU A 11 -5.42 17.26 -17.83
C LEU A 11 -4.21 18.16 -17.51
N ASP A 12 -3.03 17.57 -17.35
CA ASP A 12 -1.81 18.25 -16.88
C ASP A 12 -2.07 19.11 -15.62
N THR A 13 -2.98 18.64 -14.78
CA THR A 13 -3.34 19.31 -13.53
C THR A 13 -2.54 18.72 -12.40
N LYS A 14 -1.96 19.57 -11.55
CA LYS A 14 -1.23 19.14 -10.37
C LYS A 14 -2.20 18.54 -9.35
N LEU A 15 -1.96 17.32 -8.90
CA LEU A 15 -2.63 16.76 -7.74
C LEU A 15 -2.32 17.65 -6.53
N LYS A 16 -3.33 18.33 -6.04
CA LYS A 16 -3.24 19.13 -4.82
C LYS A 16 -3.82 18.31 -3.67
N PHE A 17 -2.96 17.78 -2.82
CA PHE A 17 -3.39 17.38 -1.49
C PHE A 17 -3.35 18.62 -0.60
N ASP A 18 -4.45 18.93 0.05
CA ASP A 18 -4.47 20.02 1.03
C ASP A 18 -3.80 19.54 2.33
N VAL A 19 -2.47 19.60 2.34
CA VAL A 19 -1.63 19.23 3.49
C VAL A 19 -1.68 20.25 4.62
N ASN A 20 -2.20 21.46 4.35
CA ASN A 20 -2.16 22.58 5.29
C ASN A 20 -3.32 22.59 6.30
N ARG A 21 -4.31 21.71 6.15
CA ARG A 21 -5.45 21.64 7.06
C ARG A 21 -5.22 20.81 8.32
N HIS A 22 -4.01 20.26 8.51
CA HIS A 22 -3.71 19.49 9.71
C HIS A 22 -3.33 20.41 10.87
N PRO A 23 -4.00 20.31 12.02
CA PRO A 23 -3.47 20.90 13.23
C PRO A 23 -2.13 20.22 13.56
N GLU A 24 -1.03 20.99 13.61
CA GLU A 24 0.31 20.47 13.93
C GLU A 24 0.36 19.75 15.28
N LYS A 25 -0.51 20.13 16.20
CA LYS A 25 -0.67 19.47 17.52
C LYS A 25 -2.15 19.23 17.80
N VAL A 26 -2.45 18.04 18.30
CA VAL A 26 -3.75 17.77 18.91
C VAL A 26 -3.82 18.61 20.19
N ASP A 27 -4.54 19.74 20.16
CA ASP A 27 -4.78 20.53 21.36
C ASP A 27 -5.84 19.83 22.23
N LEU A 28 -5.35 19.16 23.27
CA LEU A 28 -6.21 18.47 24.25
C LEU A 28 -7.03 19.44 25.10
N ASN A 29 -6.68 20.73 25.13
CA ASN A 29 -7.39 21.72 25.95
C ASN A 29 -8.71 22.16 25.33
N ASN A 30 -8.92 21.94 24.03
CA ASN A 30 -10.16 22.25 23.30
C ASN A 30 -11.06 21.03 23.09
N ILE A 31 -10.86 19.96 23.85
CA ILE A 31 -11.68 18.74 23.77
C ILE A 31 -12.79 18.86 24.81
N ASN A 32 -14.04 18.58 24.41
CA ASN A 32 -15.14 18.55 25.37
C ASN A 32 -14.95 17.42 26.41
N SER A 33 -15.59 17.55 27.57
CA SER A 33 -15.39 16.68 28.73
C SER A 33 -15.74 15.20 28.44
N GLU A 34 -16.69 14.94 27.54
CA GLU A 34 -17.07 13.57 27.16
C GLU A 34 -16.01 12.94 26.25
N MET A 35 -15.56 13.68 25.25
CA MET A 35 -14.52 13.22 24.36
C MET A 35 -13.18 12.99 25.10
N LEU A 36 -12.87 13.84 26.11
CA LEU A 36 -11.72 13.63 26.98
C LEU A 36 -11.75 12.28 27.72
N LYS A 37 -12.94 11.82 28.13
CA LYS A 37 -13.12 10.47 28.74
C LYS A 37 -12.81 9.38 27.72
N VAL A 38 -13.24 9.55 26.47
CA VAL A 38 -12.95 8.60 25.38
C VAL A 38 -11.44 8.51 25.11
N TYR A 39 -10.75 9.65 25.02
CA TYR A 39 -9.30 9.66 24.85
C TYR A 39 -8.55 8.99 26.02
N ARG A 40 -8.95 9.28 27.25
CA ARG A 40 -8.40 8.61 28.45
C ARG A 40 -8.61 7.10 28.42
N ALA A 41 -9.80 6.65 28.00
CA ALA A 41 -10.09 5.23 27.84
C ALA A 41 -9.19 4.60 26.78
N ILE A 42 -8.93 5.28 25.64
CA ILE A 42 -8.02 4.79 24.60
C ILE A 42 -6.60 4.62 25.14
N TYR A 43 -6.07 5.58 25.89
CA TYR A 43 -4.74 5.47 26.51
C TYR A 43 -4.66 4.29 27.49
N LEU A 44 -5.66 4.13 28.37
CA LEU A 44 -5.71 2.99 29.32
C LEU A 44 -5.78 1.64 28.60
N LEU A 45 -6.55 1.57 27.52
CA LEU A 45 -6.68 0.35 26.71
C LEU A 45 -5.39 0.03 25.96
N ASP A 46 -4.61 1.02 25.57
CA ASP A 46 -3.29 0.84 24.97
C ASP A 46 -2.28 0.28 26.00
N GLU A 47 -2.24 0.86 27.22
CA GLU A 47 -1.42 0.36 28.33
C GLU A 47 -1.77 -1.10 28.69
N LEU A 48 -3.06 -1.44 28.72
CA LEU A 48 -3.56 -2.78 29.00
C LEU A 48 -3.43 -3.74 27.80
N LYS A 49 -3.00 -3.25 26.62
CA LYS A 49 -2.92 -3.99 25.35
C LYS A 49 -4.26 -4.59 24.89
N GLU A 50 -5.37 -3.98 25.32
CA GLU A 50 -6.74 -4.36 24.96
C GLU A 50 -7.15 -3.77 23.59
N PHE A 51 -6.40 -4.09 22.56
CA PHE A 51 -6.50 -3.49 21.22
C PHE A 51 -7.84 -3.72 20.53
N LYS A 52 -8.52 -4.84 20.83
CA LYS A 52 -9.84 -5.11 20.24
C LYS A 52 -10.92 -4.13 20.76
N ILE A 53 -10.83 -3.75 22.03
CA ILE A 53 -11.74 -2.78 22.64
C ILE A 53 -11.32 -1.38 22.19
N MET A 54 -10.03 -1.05 22.28
CA MET A 54 -9.47 0.22 21.82
C MET A 54 -9.92 0.59 20.40
N LYS A 55 -9.88 -0.39 19.49
CA LYS A 55 -10.36 -0.22 18.11
C LYS A 55 -11.80 0.30 18.04
N LYS A 56 -12.69 -0.17 18.90
CA LYS A 56 -14.10 0.27 18.91
C LYS A 56 -14.22 1.76 19.30
N PHE A 57 -13.41 2.19 20.27
CA PHE A 57 -13.38 3.60 20.68
C PHE A 57 -12.81 4.49 19.55
N ILE A 58 -11.69 4.10 18.96
CA ILE A 58 -11.10 4.83 17.82
C ILE A 58 -12.12 4.92 16.68
N TRP A 59 -12.82 3.83 16.36
CA TRP A 59 -13.82 3.81 15.30
C TRP A 59 -15.06 4.66 15.59
N SER A 60 -15.50 4.76 16.86
CA SER A 60 -16.61 5.63 17.22
C SER A 60 -16.28 7.09 16.96
N VAL A 61 -15.06 7.52 17.31
CA VAL A 61 -14.60 8.90 17.04
C VAL A 61 -14.34 9.12 15.54
N ALA A 62 -13.72 8.15 14.86
CA ALA A 62 -13.44 8.27 13.43
C ALA A 62 -14.71 8.34 12.56
N LYS A 63 -15.86 7.95 13.08
CA LYS A 63 -17.17 8.05 12.44
C LYS A 63 -18.01 9.24 12.93
N ASP A 64 -17.49 10.03 13.85
CA ASP A 64 -18.15 11.24 14.32
C ASP A 64 -18.32 12.24 13.17
N ASP A 65 -19.35 13.08 13.24
CA ASP A 65 -19.57 14.11 12.20
C ASP A 65 -18.58 15.27 12.30
N ASN A 66 -17.86 15.37 13.42
CA ASN A 66 -16.83 16.40 13.62
C ASN A 66 -15.51 16.01 12.95
N THR A 67 -15.17 16.69 11.87
CA THR A 67 -13.95 16.46 11.10
C THR A 67 -12.69 16.65 11.95
N ASP A 68 -12.65 17.62 12.87
CA ASP A 68 -11.49 17.87 13.72
C ASP A 68 -11.24 16.70 14.67
N GLU A 69 -12.30 16.11 15.25
CA GLU A 69 -12.17 14.93 16.10
C GLU A 69 -11.67 13.72 15.31
N ARG A 70 -12.13 13.55 14.07
CA ARG A 70 -11.64 12.49 13.17
C ARG A 70 -10.15 12.65 12.86
N LEU A 71 -9.70 13.87 12.61
CA LEU A 71 -8.27 14.16 12.39
C LEU A 71 -7.47 13.92 13.66
N ARG A 72 -7.97 14.36 14.82
CA ARG A 72 -7.32 14.14 16.12
C ARG A 72 -7.16 12.67 16.44
N ILE A 73 -8.19 11.84 16.24
CA ILE A 73 -8.11 10.41 16.53
C ILE A 73 -7.14 9.66 15.60
N THR A 74 -7.04 10.08 14.34
CA THR A 74 -6.07 9.54 13.38
C THR A 74 -4.65 9.83 13.86
N LYS A 75 -4.38 11.05 14.29
CA LYS A 75 -3.09 11.47 14.86
C LYS A 75 -2.78 10.78 16.18
N LEU A 76 -3.78 10.64 17.06
CA LEU A 76 -3.62 9.91 18.32
C LEU A 76 -3.23 8.45 18.06
N ALA A 77 -3.89 7.77 17.15
CA ALA A 77 -3.56 6.39 16.79
C ALA A 77 -2.09 6.28 16.31
N LYS A 78 -1.63 7.23 15.51
CA LYS A 78 -0.23 7.31 15.08
C LYS A 78 0.73 7.51 16.25
N ASN A 79 0.42 8.42 17.17
CA ASN A 79 1.24 8.70 18.35
C ASN A 79 1.34 7.50 19.31
N LEU A 80 0.33 6.63 19.33
CA LEU A 80 0.33 5.38 20.08
C LEU A 80 1.02 4.23 19.30
N ASN A 81 1.71 4.52 18.20
CA ASN A 81 2.33 3.54 17.31
C ASN A 81 1.33 2.48 16.77
N ARG A 82 0.05 2.88 16.65
CA ARG A 82 -1.01 2.06 16.09
C ARG A 82 -1.27 2.48 14.64
N ASP A 83 -0.28 2.21 13.79
CA ASP A 83 -0.34 2.51 12.36
C ASP A 83 -1.56 1.88 11.67
N ASP A 84 -1.96 0.69 12.11
CA ASP A 84 -3.16 0.01 11.64
C ASP A 84 -4.44 0.82 11.91
N PHE A 85 -4.55 1.41 13.09
CA PHE A 85 -5.71 2.24 13.44
C PHE A 85 -5.65 3.61 12.77
N ALA A 86 -4.45 4.20 12.64
CA ALA A 86 -4.28 5.46 11.91
C ALA A 86 -4.69 5.32 10.43
N VAL A 87 -4.30 4.22 9.76
CA VAL A 87 -4.73 3.93 8.38
C VAL A 87 -6.25 3.79 8.30
N GLN A 88 -6.87 3.06 9.23
CA GLN A 88 -8.31 2.82 9.22
C GLN A 88 -9.10 4.10 9.47
N ALA A 89 -8.71 4.88 10.47
CA ALA A 89 -9.35 6.16 10.80
C ALA A 89 -9.21 7.17 9.66
N GLY A 90 -7.99 7.33 9.11
CA GLY A 90 -7.73 8.25 8.01
C GLY A 90 -8.44 7.89 6.71
N LYS A 91 -8.69 6.59 6.45
CA LYS A 91 -9.55 6.19 5.33
C LYS A 91 -10.99 6.69 5.51
N LEU A 92 -11.55 6.62 6.71
CA LEU A 92 -12.89 7.15 6.98
C LEU A 92 -12.93 8.66 6.79
N VAL A 93 -11.92 9.39 7.30
CA VAL A 93 -11.79 10.84 7.05
C VAL A 93 -11.81 11.15 5.57
N TYR A 94 -10.97 10.47 4.80
CA TYR A 94 -10.84 10.72 3.35
C TYR A 94 -12.14 10.44 2.58
N TYR A 95 -12.85 9.34 2.90
CA TYR A 95 -14.09 9.00 2.20
C TYR A 95 -15.19 10.05 2.39
N ASP A 96 -15.26 10.66 3.57
CA ASP A 96 -16.33 11.60 3.91
C ASP A 96 -15.97 13.06 3.56
N THR A 97 -14.68 13.43 3.68
CA THR A 97 -14.24 14.83 3.59
C THR A 97 -13.28 15.12 2.45
N LEU A 98 -12.73 14.10 1.83
CA LEU A 98 -11.61 14.15 0.86
C LEU A 98 -10.33 14.78 1.42
N LEU A 99 -10.22 14.93 2.75
CA LEU A 99 -9.01 15.45 3.39
C LEU A 99 -7.91 14.39 3.41
N PHE A 100 -6.72 14.80 3.03
CA PHE A 100 -5.54 13.96 3.12
C PHE A 100 -5.01 13.93 4.56
N THR A 101 -4.73 12.74 5.08
CA THR A 101 -4.18 12.52 6.42
C THR A 101 -2.83 11.80 6.30
N PRO A 102 -1.67 12.51 6.42
CA PRO A 102 -0.35 11.87 6.32
C PRO A 102 -0.17 10.69 7.28
N GLU A 103 -0.74 10.76 8.48
CA GLU A 103 -0.72 9.71 9.49
C GLU A 103 -1.37 8.40 9.00
N SER A 104 -2.23 8.47 7.99
CA SER A 104 -2.85 7.29 7.36
C SER A 104 -1.97 6.63 6.29
N PHE A 105 -0.77 7.14 6.07
CA PHE A 105 0.26 6.60 5.19
C PHE A 105 1.56 6.33 5.97
N PRO A 106 1.53 5.42 6.95
CA PRO A 106 2.72 5.10 7.72
C PRO A 106 3.78 4.43 6.86
N ALA A 107 5.02 4.48 7.32
CA ALA A 107 6.16 3.84 6.69
C ALA A 107 6.80 2.84 7.65
N VAL A 108 7.31 1.75 7.11
CA VAL A 108 8.22 0.84 7.82
C VAL A 108 9.64 1.17 7.43
N ASN A 109 10.57 1.03 8.38
CA ASN A 109 11.98 1.17 8.06
C ASN A 109 12.38 0.12 7.02
N ARG A 110 13.18 0.52 6.04
CA ARG A 110 13.74 -0.41 5.07
C ARG A 110 14.61 -1.42 5.81
N PRO A 111 14.27 -2.71 5.75
CA PRO A 111 15.12 -3.70 6.41
C PRO A 111 16.44 -3.80 5.65
N GLU A 112 17.55 -3.76 6.38
CA GLU A 112 18.85 -4.11 5.85
C GLU A 112 19.01 -5.63 5.90
N PHE A 113 19.16 -6.27 4.76
CA PHE A 113 19.36 -7.71 4.71
C PHE A 113 20.33 -8.10 3.59
N GLY A 114 21.60 -8.27 3.95
CA GLY A 114 22.64 -8.71 3.04
C GLY A 114 22.79 -7.81 1.81
N LYS A 115 22.94 -8.44 0.63
CA LYS A 115 23.06 -7.75 -0.67
C LYS A 115 21.74 -7.64 -1.42
N ILE A 116 20.60 -7.83 -0.76
CA ILE A 116 19.30 -7.79 -1.43
C ILE A 116 18.96 -6.35 -1.80
N ILE A 117 18.67 -6.13 -3.07
CA ILE A 117 18.10 -4.88 -3.57
C ILE A 117 16.58 -5.01 -3.37
N PHE A 118 16.04 -4.30 -2.38
CA PHE A 118 14.60 -4.26 -2.17
C PHE A 118 13.92 -3.36 -3.22
N PRO A 119 12.67 -3.67 -3.60
CA PRO A 119 11.86 -2.77 -4.41
C PRO A 119 11.76 -1.36 -3.79
N PRO A 120 11.38 -0.33 -4.56
CA PRO A 120 11.19 1.02 -4.03
C PRO A 120 10.26 1.04 -2.81
N GLN A 121 10.56 1.86 -1.81
CA GLN A 121 9.75 1.94 -0.58
C GLN A 121 8.28 2.31 -0.84
N PRO A 122 7.95 3.26 -1.71
CA PRO A 122 6.56 3.54 -2.08
C PRO A 122 5.79 2.30 -2.53
N PHE A 123 6.45 1.41 -3.28
CA PHE A 123 5.85 0.17 -3.75
C PHE A 123 5.59 -0.81 -2.59
N ILE A 124 6.59 -1.01 -1.70
CA ILE A 124 6.47 -1.88 -0.52
C ILE A 124 5.37 -1.37 0.42
N HIS A 125 5.40 -0.07 0.76
CA HIS A 125 4.42 0.53 1.67
C HIS A 125 3.00 0.46 1.12
N SER A 126 2.83 0.64 -0.19
CA SER A 126 1.54 0.54 -0.85
C SER A 126 0.95 -0.86 -0.79
N VAL A 127 1.80 -1.89 -0.94
CA VAL A 127 1.41 -3.29 -0.76
C VAL A 127 1.02 -3.55 0.69
N ILE A 128 1.83 -3.15 1.68
CA ILE A 128 1.52 -3.32 3.11
C ILE A 128 0.17 -2.65 3.44
N ARG A 129 -0.04 -1.42 2.95
CA ARG A 129 -1.28 -0.67 3.19
C ARG A 129 -2.51 -1.36 2.61
N GLN A 130 -2.37 -2.02 1.48
CA GLN A 130 -3.46 -2.75 0.85
C GLN A 130 -3.69 -4.13 1.49
N GLU A 131 -2.64 -4.84 1.89
CA GLU A 131 -2.71 -6.19 2.43
C GLU A 131 -3.22 -6.24 3.87
N SER A 132 -2.66 -5.43 4.76
CA SER A 132 -2.92 -5.50 6.19
C SER A 132 -3.39 -4.20 6.82
N GLN A 133 -3.33 -3.08 6.08
CA GLN A 133 -3.45 -1.73 6.65
C GLN A 133 -2.45 -1.49 7.78
N PHE A 134 -1.23 -2.02 7.65
CA PHE A 134 -0.17 -1.98 8.65
C PHE A 134 -0.46 -2.73 9.97
N ASP A 135 -1.41 -3.66 9.98
CA ASP A 135 -1.60 -4.58 11.14
C ASP A 135 -0.59 -5.73 11.06
N PRO A 136 0.43 -5.78 11.94
CA PRO A 136 1.43 -6.85 11.93
C PRO A 136 0.84 -8.21 12.32
N SER A 137 -0.30 -8.22 13.01
CA SER A 137 -0.98 -9.44 13.45
C SER A 137 -2.01 -9.95 12.45
N ALA A 138 -2.20 -9.24 11.33
CA ALA A 138 -3.22 -9.57 10.33
C ALA A 138 -3.14 -11.02 9.85
N GLY A 139 -4.29 -11.64 9.74
CA GLY A 139 -4.44 -12.97 9.18
C GLY A 139 -5.68 -13.06 8.29
N SER A 140 -5.51 -13.58 7.06
CA SER A 140 -6.62 -13.80 6.16
C SER A 140 -7.31 -15.15 6.41
N TYR A 141 -8.53 -15.29 5.91
CA TYR A 141 -9.26 -16.56 5.92
C TYR A 141 -8.48 -17.66 5.17
N ALA A 142 -7.78 -17.30 4.09
CA ALA A 142 -6.95 -18.23 3.31
C ALA A 142 -5.62 -18.59 4.02
N GLY A 143 -5.31 -17.97 5.15
CA GLY A 143 -4.12 -18.26 5.97
C GLY A 143 -2.90 -17.39 5.67
N ALA A 144 -3.02 -16.35 4.88
CA ALA A 144 -1.97 -15.34 4.70
C ALA A 144 -1.74 -14.58 6.01
N LYS A 145 -0.52 -14.10 6.27
CA LYS A 145 -0.12 -13.58 7.58
C LYS A 145 0.77 -12.35 7.53
N GLY A 146 0.51 -11.43 8.48
CA GLY A 146 1.35 -10.28 8.80
C GLY A 146 1.22 -9.13 7.81
N LEU A 147 2.12 -8.17 7.89
CA LEU A 147 2.08 -6.89 7.16
C LEU A 147 1.86 -7.07 5.65
N MET A 148 2.58 -7.97 5.02
CA MET A 148 2.53 -8.24 3.58
C MET A 148 1.73 -9.49 3.22
N GLN A 149 0.92 -10.01 4.14
CA GLN A 149 0.02 -11.16 3.94
C GLN A 149 0.69 -12.36 3.23
N ILE A 150 1.82 -12.80 3.78
CA ILE A 150 2.59 -13.90 3.21
C ILE A 150 1.95 -15.25 3.55
N MET A 151 1.67 -16.04 2.52
CA MET A 151 1.25 -17.44 2.70
C MET A 151 2.38 -18.25 3.35
N PRO A 152 2.10 -19.11 4.36
CA PRO A 152 3.12 -19.90 5.04
C PRO A 152 4.00 -20.73 4.11
N TYR A 153 3.43 -21.31 3.06
CA TYR A 153 4.18 -22.05 2.03
C TYR A 153 5.16 -21.15 1.28
N THR A 154 4.70 -19.97 0.84
CA THR A 154 5.53 -18.97 0.16
C THR A 154 6.66 -18.51 1.09
N GLY A 155 6.34 -18.18 2.35
CA GLY A 155 7.32 -17.77 3.35
C GLY A 155 8.41 -18.81 3.58
N LYS A 156 8.05 -20.10 3.63
CA LYS A 156 9.01 -21.20 3.75
C LYS A 156 9.96 -21.28 2.54
N LYS A 157 9.43 -21.14 1.34
CA LYS A 157 10.22 -21.15 0.10
C LYS A 157 11.19 -19.97 0.04
N LEU A 158 10.69 -18.77 0.34
CA LEU A 158 11.48 -17.53 0.34
C LEU A 158 12.59 -17.59 1.41
N SER A 159 12.26 -18.02 2.65
CA SER A 159 13.25 -18.16 3.71
C SER A 159 14.40 -19.06 3.30
N LYS A 160 14.12 -20.18 2.63
CA LYS A 160 15.17 -21.07 2.11
C LYS A 160 16.06 -20.36 1.08
N GLY A 161 15.49 -19.60 0.14
CA GLY A 161 16.24 -18.85 -0.86
C GLY A 161 17.12 -17.75 -0.26
N LEU A 162 16.70 -17.20 0.88
CA LEU A 162 17.39 -16.14 1.61
C LEU A 162 18.36 -16.66 2.70
N ASN A 163 18.53 -17.98 2.84
CA ASN A 163 19.29 -18.62 3.92
C ASN A 163 18.78 -18.20 5.33
N LEU A 164 17.47 -17.95 5.46
CA LEU A 164 16.81 -17.64 6.71
C LEU A 164 16.17 -18.90 7.32
N LYS A 165 16.20 -19.01 8.65
CA LYS A 165 15.41 -20.03 9.35
C LYS A 165 13.94 -19.68 9.27
N TYR A 166 13.14 -20.54 8.63
CA TYR A 166 11.69 -20.36 8.58
C TYR A 166 11.04 -20.59 9.93
N THR A 167 10.24 -19.63 10.38
CA THR A 167 9.42 -19.74 11.59
C THR A 167 8.05 -19.15 11.32
N LYS A 168 7.00 -19.98 11.32
CA LYS A 168 5.63 -19.57 10.96
C LYS A 168 5.08 -18.47 11.87
N SER A 169 5.35 -18.53 13.18
CA SER A 169 4.90 -17.51 14.15
C SER A 169 5.52 -16.14 13.86
N LYS A 170 6.76 -16.08 13.38
CA LYS A 170 7.42 -14.82 13.01
C LYS A 170 6.73 -14.06 11.90
N LEU A 171 5.87 -14.69 11.11
CA LEU A 171 5.09 -13.98 10.09
C LEU A 171 4.15 -12.92 10.69
N THR A 172 3.76 -13.05 11.95
CA THR A 172 2.90 -12.09 12.65
C THR A 172 3.57 -11.46 13.87
N SER A 173 4.59 -12.10 14.46
CA SER A 173 5.27 -11.60 15.67
C SER A 173 6.54 -10.80 15.38
N ASP A 174 7.03 -10.83 14.14
CA ASP A 174 8.25 -10.14 13.70
C ASP A 174 7.96 -9.37 12.40
N PRO A 175 7.54 -8.10 12.50
CA PRO A 175 7.21 -7.29 11.33
C PRO A 175 8.36 -7.19 10.32
N THR A 176 9.60 -7.03 10.79
CA THR A 176 10.78 -6.95 9.94
C THR A 176 10.98 -8.25 9.13
N TYR A 177 10.82 -9.40 9.77
CA TYR A 177 10.88 -10.69 9.09
C TYR A 177 9.83 -10.83 7.99
N ASN A 178 8.60 -10.37 8.27
CA ASN A 178 7.50 -10.39 7.28
C ASN A 178 7.81 -9.48 6.08
N VAL A 179 8.29 -8.26 6.34
CA VAL A 179 8.66 -7.29 5.28
C VAL A 179 9.82 -7.80 4.43
N ILE A 180 10.85 -8.43 5.03
CA ILE A 180 11.95 -9.04 4.27
C ILE A 180 11.41 -10.09 3.29
N LEU A 181 10.57 -11.01 3.77
CA LEU A 181 10.02 -12.06 2.91
C LEU A 181 9.09 -11.51 1.83
N GLY A 182 8.22 -10.56 2.19
CA GLY A 182 7.29 -9.94 1.25
C GLY A 182 7.99 -9.13 0.17
N SER A 183 9.00 -8.37 0.56
CA SER A 183 9.82 -7.58 -0.39
C SER A 183 10.61 -8.49 -1.33
N ALA A 184 11.18 -9.59 -0.83
CA ALA A 184 11.85 -10.57 -1.68
C ALA A 184 10.87 -11.25 -2.66
N TYR A 185 9.63 -11.47 -2.25
CA TYR A 185 8.60 -11.99 -3.17
C TYR A 185 8.23 -10.98 -4.25
N LEU A 186 8.07 -9.70 -3.88
CA LEU A 186 7.83 -8.63 -4.85
C LEU A 186 8.97 -8.50 -5.84
N ASP A 187 10.22 -8.54 -5.38
CA ASP A 187 11.42 -8.48 -6.23
C ASP A 187 11.46 -9.64 -7.24
N GLN A 188 11.18 -10.87 -6.79
CA GLN A 188 11.06 -12.02 -7.69
C GLN A 188 9.98 -11.82 -8.76
N LEU A 189 8.83 -11.24 -8.39
CA LEU A 189 7.76 -10.98 -9.35
C LEU A 189 8.11 -9.84 -10.31
N LEU A 190 8.76 -8.78 -9.83
CA LEU A 190 9.28 -7.71 -10.69
C LEU A 190 10.25 -8.27 -11.73
N SER A 191 11.17 -9.14 -11.31
CA SER A 191 12.11 -9.81 -12.23
C SER A 191 11.41 -10.69 -13.26
N ILE A 192 10.32 -11.39 -12.87
CA ILE A 192 9.52 -12.23 -13.80
C ILE A 192 8.77 -11.38 -14.82
N TYR A 193 8.33 -10.19 -14.44
CA TYR A 193 7.50 -9.33 -15.28
C TYR A 193 8.22 -8.09 -15.81
N ASP A 194 9.55 -8.11 -15.88
CA ASP A 194 10.38 -7.03 -16.43
C ASP A 194 10.02 -5.65 -15.82
N ASP A 195 9.93 -5.58 -14.50
CA ASP A 195 9.57 -4.39 -13.71
C ASP A 195 8.15 -3.84 -13.93
N SER A 196 7.26 -4.59 -14.59
CA SER A 196 5.86 -4.19 -14.72
C SER A 196 5.14 -4.25 -13.38
N TYR A 197 4.76 -3.10 -12.84
CA TYR A 197 4.01 -3.01 -11.59
C TYR A 197 2.64 -3.66 -11.69
N ILE A 198 1.94 -3.44 -12.81
CA ILE A 198 0.60 -3.99 -13.04
C ILE A 198 0.61 -5.52 -12.97
N LEU A 199 1.52 -6.15 -13.72
CA LEU A 199 1.62 -7.61 -13.77
C LEU A 199 2.13 -8.18 -12.45
N THR A 200 3.08 -7.51 -11.80
CA THR A 200 3.60 -7.87 -10.48
C THR A 200 2.49 -7.88 -9.43
N LEU A 201 1.71 -6.80 -9.35
CA LEU A 201 0.62 -6.67 -8.39
C LEU A 201 -0.49 -7.68 -8.65
N ALA A 202 -0.87 -7.88 -9.91
CA ALA A 202 -1.83 -8.91 -10.28
C ALA A 202 -1.34 -10.32 -9.89
N ALA A 203 -0.04 -10.60 -10.06
CA ALA A 203 0.57 -11.88 -9.70
C ALA A 203 0.72 -12.05 -8.19
N TYR A 204 1.00 -10.99 -7.46
CA TYR A 204 1.08 -11.02 -6.00
C TYR A 204 -0.26 -11.44 -5.38
N ASN A 205 -1.35 -10.83 -5.85
CA ASN A 205 -2.70 -11.09 -5.34
C ASN A 205 -3.30 -12.40 -5.90
N ALA A 206 -3.26 -12.62 -7.23
CA ALA A 206 -3.95 -13.74 -7.86
C ALA A 206 -3.04 -14.94 -8.21
N GLY A 207 -1.73 -14.76 -8.17
CA GLY A 207 -0.74 -15.75 -8.55
C GLY A 207 -0.36 -15.73 -10.03
N SER A 208 0.93 -15.97 -10.31
CA SER A 208 1.54 -15.86 -11.64
C SER A 208 0.88 -16.75 -12.71
N SER A 209 0.35 -17.92 -12.34
CA SER A 209 -0.34 -18.81 -13.29
C SER A 209 -1.60 -18.19 -13.91
N ARG A 210 -2.31 -17.37 -13.13
CA ARG A 210 -3.50 -16.65 -13.63
C ARG A 210 -3.07 -15.48 -14.52
N VAL A 211 -2.08 -14.72 -14.12
CA VAL A 211 -1.55 -13.60 -14.92
C VAL A 211 -1.05 -14.08 -16.28
N LYS A 212 -0.32 -15.19 -16.35
CA LYS A 212 0.11 -15.78 -17.62
C LYS A 212 -1.07 -16.09 -18.54
N ARG A 213 -2.17 -16.63 -18.00
CA ARG A 213 -3.40 -16.91 -18.78
C ARG A 213 -4.09 -15.62 -19.23
N TRP A 214 -4.08 -14.57 -18.41
CA TRP A 214 -4.67 -13.28 -18.78
C TRP A 214 -3.87 -12.58 -19.85
N ILE A 215 -2.53 -12.62 -19.79
CA ILE A 215 -1.67 -12.12 -20.87
C ILE A 215 -1.95 -12.87 -22.17
N ALA A 216 -2.01 -14.19 -22.15
CA ALA A 216 -2.30 -14.99 -23.34
C ALA A 216 -3.69 -14.72 -23.95
N ARG A 217 -4.65 -14.32 -23.12
CA ARG A 217 -6.05 -14.06 -23.55
C ARG A 217 -6.29 -12.62 -24.00
N TYR A 218 -5.70 -11.66 -23.33
CA TYR A 218 -6.03 -10.23 -23.50
C TYR A 218 -4.91 -9.42 -24.14
N GLY A 219 -3.74 -10.00 -24.34
CA GLY A 219 -2.53 -9.30 -24.77
C GLY A 219 -1.59 -8.95 -23.61
N ASP A 220 -0.38 -8.55 -23.95
CA ASP A 220 0.66 -8.19 -22.98
C ASP A 220 0.70 -6.66 -22.80
N PRO A 221 0.39 -6.12 -21.61
CA PRO A 221 0.38 -4.67 -21.40
C PRO A 221 1.79 -4.03 -21.42
N ARG A 222 2.84 -4.83 -21.50
CA ARG A 222 4.24 -4.36 -21.69
C ARG A 222 4.57 -4.11 -23.15
N THR A 223 3.72 -4.54 -24.06
CA THR A 223 3.84 -4.32 -25.51
C THR A 223 2.79 -3.30 -25.98
N ASN A 224 2.64 -3.13 -27.29
CA ASN A 224 1.57 -2.32 -27.85
C ASN A 224 0.30 -3.15 -28.16
N ASP A 225 0.21 -4.39 -27.64
CA ASP A 225 -0.95 -5.27 -27.91
C ASP A 225 -2.21 -4.77 -27.21
N ILE A 226 -2.04 -4.15 -26.06
CA ILE A 226 -3.16 -3.62 -25.25
C ILE A 226 -2.71 -2.44 -24.41
N ASP A 227 -3.60 -1.48 -24.20
CA ASP A 227 -3.38 -0.40 -23.24
C ASP A 227 -3.33 -0.94 -21.80
N PRO A 228 -2.38 -0.48 -20.96
CA PRO A 228 -2.26 -0.92 -19.57
C PRO A 228 -3.54 -0.76 -18.73
N ILE A 229 -4.29 0.31 -18.96
CA ILE A 229 -5.54 0.58 -18.23
C ILE A 229 -6.62 -0.40 -18.66
N ASP A 230 -6.76 -0.63 -19.97
CA ASP A 230 -7.69 -1.62 -20.52
C ASP A 230 -7.37 -3.02 -20.00
N TRP A 231 -6.06 -3.37 -19.91
CA TRP A 231 -5.65 -4.66 -19.36
C TRP A 231 -6.08 -4.82 -17.91
N ILE A 232 -5.93 -3.77 -17.08
CA ILE A 232 -6.39 -3.78 -15.68
C ILE A 232 -7.91 -4.03 -15.62
N GLU A 233 -8.69 -3.35 -16.48
CA GLU A 233 -10.15 -3.50 -16.50
C GLU A 233 -10.60 -4.90 -16.95
N LEU A 234 -9.82 -5.55 -17.81
CA LEU A 234 -10.10 -6.92 -18.27
C LEU A 234 -9.73 -8.01 -17.24
N ILE A 235 -9.09 -7.67 -16.11
CA ILE A 235 -8.84 -8.64 -15.03
C ILE A 235 -10.18 -9.23 -14.56
N PRO A 236 -10.42 -10.56 -14.72
CA PRO A 236 -11.73 -11.13 -14.43
C PRO A 236 -12.10 -11.11 -12.95
N PHE A 237 -11.09 -11.11 -12.08
CA PHE A 237 -11.29 -11.11 -10.63
C PHE A 237 -11.43 -9.69 -10.12
N LYS A 238 -12.64 -9.30 -9.73
CA LYS A 238 -12.93 -7.97 -9.19
C LYS A 238 -12.00 -7.60 -8.02
N GLU A 239 -11.69 -8.57 -7.15
CA GLU A 239 -10.76 -8.38 -6.04
C GLU A 239 -9.37 -7.98 -6.56
N THR A 240 -8.81 -8.74 -7.51
CA THR A 240 -7.48 -8.48 -8.06
C THR A 240 -7.44 -7.17 -8.85
N ARG A 241 -8.48 -6.87 -9.64
CA ARG A 241 -8.59 -5.60 -10.36
C ARG A 241 -8.57 -4.42 -9.38
N ASN A 242 -9.40 -4.44 -8.37
CA ASN A 242 -9.42 -3.42 -7.32
C ASN A 242 -8.09 -3.35 -6.56
N TYR A 243 -7.45 -4.48 -6.31
CA TYR A 243 -6.15 -4.55 -5.66
C TYR A 243 -5.09 -3.78 -6.46
N VAL A 244 -4.96 -4.07 -7.75
CA VAL A 244 -4.01 -3.38 -8.64
C VAL A 244 -4.26 -1.88 -8.63
N GLN A 245 -5.50 -1.44 -8.85
CA GLN A 245 -5.88 -0.03 -8.85
C GLN A 245 -5.53 0.66 -7.52
N ARG A 246 -5.86 0.03 -6.38
CA ARG A 246 -5.61 0.61 -5.06
C ARG A 246 -4.13 0.69 -4.70
N VAL A 247 -3.34 -0.32 -5.08
CA VAL A 247 -1.90 -0.25 -4.82
C VAL A 247 -1.25 0.79 -5.71
N MET A 248 -1.61 0.87 -6.99
CA MET A 248 -1.12 1.90 -7.91
C MET A 248 -1.47 3.31 -7.43
N GLU A 249 -2.69 3.53 -6.94
CA GLU A 249 -3.14 4.77 -6.31
C GLU A 249 -2.27 5.13 -5.08
N ASN A 250 -1.99 4.16 -4.21
CA ASN A 250 -1.19 4.37 -3.01
C ASN A 250 0.28 4.69 -3.33
N ILE A 251 0.87 4.07 -4.36
CA ILE A 251 2.25 4.36 -4.78
C ILE A 251 2.42 5.85 -5.04
N GLN A 252 1.48 6.48 -5.76
CA GLN A 252 1.52 7.91 -6.04
C GLN A 252 1.56 8.75 -4.77
N VAL A 253 0.76 8.35 -3.76
CA VAL A 253 0.72 9.07 -2.49
C VAL A 253 2.02 8.91 -1.72
N TYR A 254 2.60 7.70 -1.68
CA TYR A 254 3.88 7.50 -1.01
C TYR A 254 5.04 8.19 -1.73
N GLU A 255 5.08 8.20 -3.06
CA GLU A 255 6.05 8.97 -3.84
C GLU A 255 5.95 10.46 -3.53
N PHE A 256 4.73 10.99 -3.39
CA PHE A 256 4.50 12.36 -2.98
C PHE A 256 5.04 12.67 -1.58
N ILE A 257 4.80 11.80 -0.63
CA ILE A 257 5.32 11.96 0.74
C ILE A 257 6.84 11.93 0.75
N GLU A 258 7.47 10.99 0.03
CA GLU A 258 8.94 10.89 -0.06
C GLU A 258 9.57 12.11 -0.71
N ASN A 259 8.87 12.76 -1.64
CA ASN A 259 9.32 14.00 -2.28
C ASN A 259 8.91 15.28 -1.53
N ASN A 260 8.72 15.21 -0.22
CA ASN A 260 8.38 16.34 0.64
C ASN A 260 7.14 17.11 0.17
N PHE A 261 6.14 16.41 -0.32
CA PHE A 261 4.88 16.97 -0.81
C PHE A 261 5.03 17.89 -2.03
N GLU A 262 6.11 17.74 -2.81
CA GLU A 262 6.29 18.51 -4.03
C GLU A 262 5.44 17.94 -5.18
N PRO A 263 4.61 18.76 -5.84
CA PRO A 263 3.61 18.29 -6.81
C PRO A 263 4.18 17.79 -8.15
N ASN A 264 5.48 17.93 -8.42
CA ASN A 264 6.05 17.77 -9.76
C ASN A 264 6.38 16.34 -10.18
N TYR A 265 6.21 15.34 -9.29
CA TYR A 265 6.69 13.97 -9.54
C TYR A 265 5.56 12.94 -9.70
N PHE A 266 4.32 13.42 -9.83
CA PHE A 266 3.18 12.53 -10.06
C PHE A 266 3.08 12.12 -11.51
N SER A 267 3.40 10.87 -11.76
CA SER A 267 3.05 10.25 -13.02
C SER A 267 2.62 8.81 -12.77
N LEU A 268 1.32 8.66 -12.51
CA LEU A 268 0.70 7.34 -12.56
C LEU A 268 1.01 6.67 -13.90
N ASP A 269 1.06 7.46 -14.98
CA ASP A 269 1.40 7.02 -16.34
C ASP A 269 2.78 6.35 -16.38
N ASN A 270 3.81 6.93 -15.73
CA ASN A 270 5.13 6.31 -15.66
C ASN A 270 5.10 4.94 -14.99
N ASN A 271 4.31 4.80 -13.92
CA ASN A 271 4.17 3.53 -13.22
C ASN A 271 3.32 2.51 -13.99
N LEU A 272 2.35 2.96 -14.80
CA LEU A 272 1.55 2.11 -15.68
C LEU A 272 2.37 1.53 -16.83
N ILE A 273 3.29 2.32 -17.39
CA ILE A 273 4.13 1.90 -18.53
C ILE A 273 5.45 1.23 -18.12
N ARG A 274 5.73 1.09 -16.82
CA ARG A 274 6.94 0.36 -16.37
C ARG A 274 6.95 -1.04 -16.95
N GLY A 275 8.15 -1.46 -17.40
CA GLY A 275 8.35 -2.75 -18.05
C GLY A 275 7.92 -2.78 -19.51
N LYS A 276 7.50 -1.66 -20.11
CA LYS A 276 7.27 -1.60 -21.57
C LYS A 276 8.55 -2.00 -22.29
N ARG A 277 8.42 -3.02 -23.12
CA ARG A 277 9.49 -3.48 -24.02
C ARG A 277 9.55 -2.49 -25.18
N ASN A 278 10.62 -1.72 -25.28
CA ASN A 278 10.88 -0.89 -26.47
C ASN A 278 11.16 -1.83 -27.67
N ILE A 279 10.12 -2.13 -28.45
CA ILE A 279 10.19 -2.92 -29.67
C ILE A 279 11.16 -2.28 -30.70
N THR A 280 11.35 -0.96 -30.63
CA THR A 280 12.27 -0.22 -31.50
C THR A 280 13.73 -0.66 -31.42
N ARG A 281 14.17 -1.28 -30.33
CA ARG A 281 15.56 -1.79 -30.23
C ARG A 281 15.81 -3.13 -30.90
N ILE A 282 14.78 -3.85 -31.32
CA ILE A 282 14.91 -5.19 -31.91
C ILE A 282 14.95 -5.12 -33.45
N ILE A 283 14.51 -4.01 -34.06
CA ILE A 283 14.41 -3.89 -35.54
C ILE A 283 15.66 -3.25 -36.16
N GLU A 284 16.46 -2.47 -35.43
CA GLU A 284 17.66 -1.83 -35.96
C GLU A 284 18.80 -2.77 -36.43
N PRO A 285 19.02 -3.97 -35.87
CA PRO A 285 20.06 -4.86 -36.39
C PRO A 285 19.70 -5.62 -37.67
N ILE A 286 18.42 -5.61 -38.09
CA ILE A 286 17.95 -6.44 -39.23
C ILE A 286 17.92 -5.66 -40.54
N LEU A 287 18.05 -4.34 -40.51
CA LEU A 287 17.93 -3.46 -41.69
C LEU A 287 19.23 -2.70 -42.01
N LYS A 288 20.42 -3.23 -41.71
CA LYS A 288 21.66 -2.74 -42.34
C LYS A 288 22.01 -3.63 -43.50
N PRO A 289 22.14 -3.02 -44.70
CA PRO A 289 22.45 -3.74 -45.93
C PRO A 289 23.84 -4.37 -45.95
#